data_e992689f53f3e4aa608fbdeec2bb58f5
#
_entry.id   e992689f53f3e4aa608fbdeec2bb58f5
#
_cell.length_a   1.000
_cell.length_b   1.000
_cell.length_c   1.000
_cell.angle_alpha   90.00
_cell.angle_beta   90.00
_cell.angle_gamma   90.00
#
_symmetry.space_group_name_H-M   'P 1'
#
loop_
_entity.id
_entity.type
_entity.pdbx_description
1 polymer ?
#
loop_
_entity_poly.entity_id
_entity_poly.type
_entity_poly.pdbx_seq_one_letter_code
_entity_poly.pdbx_strand_id
1 'polypeptide(L)'
;MIKYIITGGAGFIGSHLVEKLIKKNKKIIVLDNLSTGRIENIKRFKKKIKFIKCDISKKGNWIKVFRGRCYVFHLASLADIVPSIQNPKKYFESNVNGTLNILEACRNAKIIKFIYSASSSCYGIPKKYPTKEL
;
A
#
# COMPACT_ATOMS: atom_id res chain seq x y z
N MET A 1 16.04 13.68 5.20
CA MET A 1 15.57 12.50 5.98
C MET A 1 14.76 11.60 5.06
N ILE A 2 15.01 10.29 5.06
CA ILE A 2 14.30 9.30 4.23
C ILE A 2 12.96 8.96 4.89
N LYS A 3 11.89 8.93 4.08
CA LYS A 3 10.54 8.56 4.50
C LYS A 3 10.18 7.17 4.02
N TYR A 4 9.30 6.50 4.76
CA TYR A 4 8.71 5.21 4.42
C TYR A 4 7.21 5.42 4.27
N ILE A 5 6.70 5.32 3.05
CA ILE A 5 5.28 5.49 2.72
C ILE A 5 4.68 4.10 2.57
N ILE A 6 3.60 3.82 3.29
CA ILE A 6 2.93 2.52 3.28
C ILE A 6 1.47 2.78 2.94
N THR A 7 1.02 2.31 1.77
CA THR A 7 -0.40 2.28 1.43
C THR A 7 -1.02 1.00 1.96
N GLY A 8 -2.25 1.03 2.42
CA GLY A 8 -2.87 -0.11 3.09
C GLY A 8 -2.24 -0.42 4.46
N GLY A 9 -1.65 0.60 5.10
CA GLY A 9 -0.90 0.41 6.35
C GLY A 9 -1.75 0.13 7.58
N ALA A 10 -3.08 0.30 7.52
CA ALA A 10 -4.01 -0.10 8.56
C ALA A 10 -4.55 -1.54 8.37
N GLY A 11 -4.20 -2.21 7.27
CA GLY A 11 -4.48 -3.61 7.02
C GLY A 11 -3.58 -4.55 7.86
N PHE A 12 -3.80 -5.86 7.74
CA PHE A 12 -3.04 -6.87 8.50
C PHE A 12 -1.53 -6.79 8.20
N ILE A 13 -1.11 -7.00 6.96
CA ILE A 13 0.31 -6.97 6.57
C ILE A 13 0.91 -5.58 6.82
N GLY A 14 0.19 -4.52 6.42
CA GLY A 14 0.66 -3.15 6.53
C GLY A 14 0.95 -2.72 7.96
N SER A 15 0.10 -3.07 8.92
CA SER A 15 0.28 -2.72 10.34
C SER A 15 1.49 -3.40 10.98
N HIS A 16 1.78 -4.64 10.61
CA HIS A 16 2.99 -5.35 11.06
C HIS A 16 4.27 -4.74 10.45
N LEU A 17 4.22 -4.33 9.18
CA LEU A 17 5.33 -3.61 8.56
C LEU A 17 5.57 -2.26 9.25
N VAL A 18 4.50 -1.51 9.55
CA VAL A 18 4.55 -0.26 10.32
C VAL A 18 5.26 -0.48 11.65
N GLU A 19 4.84 -1.49 12.42
CA GLU A 19 5.47 -1.81 13.70
C GLU A 19 6.97 -2.10 13.57
N LYS A 20 7.35 -2.93 12.59
CA LYS A 20 8.75 -3.30 12.35
C LYS A 20 9.61 -2.08 11.99
N LEU A 21 9.08 -1.17 11.18
CA LEU A 21 9.79 0.05 10.79
C LEU A 21 9.91 1.06 11.94
N ILE A 22 8.91 1.13 12.84
CA ILE A 22 8.98 1.94 14.06
C ILE A 22 10.11 1.49 14.96
N LYS A 23 10.26 0.17 15.16
CA LYS A 23 11.37 -0.40 15.95
C LYS A 23 12.75 -0.04 15.38
N LYS A 24 12.82 0.30 14.09
CA LYS A 24 14.03 0.77 13.40
C LYS A 24 14.13 2.31 13.32
N ASN A 25 13.34 3.04 14.12
CA ASN A 25 13.31 4.51 14.16
C ASN A 25 13.13 5.19 12.79
N LYS A 26 12.29 4.60 11.92
CA LYS A 26 12.02 5.15 10.59
C LYS A 26 10.88 6.17 10.62
N LYS A 27 10.97 7.19 9.73
CA LYS A 27 9.88 8.16 9.53
C LYS A 27 8.82 7.55 8.64
N ILE A 28 7.65 7.27 9.19
CA ILE A 28 6.59 6.50 8.53
C ILE A 28 5.39 7.38 8.23
N ILE A 29 4.86 7.23 7.00
CA ILE A 29 3.58 7.80 6.56
C ILE A 29 2.71 6.64 6.11
N VAL A 30 1.51 6.55 6.67
CA VAL A 30 0.50 5.55 6.32
C VAL A 30 -0.60 6.21 5.54
N LEU A 31 -0.93 5.65 4.37
CA LEU A 31 -2.07 6.02 3.53
C LEU A 31 -3.06 4.86 3.56
N ASP A 32 -4.30 5.10 4.01
CA ASP A 32 -5.34 4.07 4.09
C ASP A 32 -6.72 4.74 4.06
N ASN A 33 -7.68 4.12 3.40
CA ASN A 33 -9.06 4.60 3.37
C ASN A 33 -9.96 3.95 4.43
N LEU A 34 -9.40 2.93 5.14
CA LEU A 34 -10.09 2.13 6.16
C LEU A 34 -11.29 1.33 5.61
N SER A 35 -11.29 0.98 4.31
CA SER A 35 -12.36 0.15 3.73
C SER A 35 -12.31 -1.29 4.21
N THR A 36 -11.11 -1.84 4.40
CA THR A 36 -10.85 -3.17 4.98
C THR A 36 -9.84 -3.09 6.12
N GLY A 37 -8.98 -2.07 6.12
CA GLY A 37 -8.07 -1.76 7.22
C GLY A 37 -8.83 -1.23 8.45
N ARG A 38 -8.25 -1.45 9.63
CA ARG A 38 -8.81 -1.01 10.91
C ARG A 38 -7.85 -0.05 11.61
N ILE A 39 -8.37 1.08 12.07
CA ILE A 39 -7.55 2.08 12.77
C ILE A 39 -6.91 1.50 14.04
N GLU A 40 -7.56 0.52 14.67
CA GLU A 40 -7.08 -0.17 15.87
C GLU A 40 -5.73 -0.84 15.65
N ASN A 41 -5.47 -1.35 14.43
CA ASN A 41 -4.21 -2.00 14.08
C ASN A 41 -2.99 -1.07 14.22
N ILE A 42 -3.20 0.24 14.04
CA ILE A 42 -2.14 1.26 14.07
C ILE A 42 -2.32 2.30 15.18
N LYS A 43 -3.42 2.27 15.94
CA LYS A 43 -3.76 3.25 16.97
C LYS A 43 -2.64 3.40 18.01
N ARG A 44 -2.03 2.30 18.43
CA ARG A 44 -0.90 2.30 19.40
C ARG A 44 0.33 3.05 18.90
N PHE A 45 0.44 3.26 17.59
CA PHE A 45 1.57 3.93 16.94
C PHE A 45 1.29 5.37 16.54
N LYS A 46 0.11 5.93 16.86
CA LYS A 46 -0.36 7.25 16.41
C LYS A 46 0.68 8.37 16.62
N LYS A 47 1.41 8.34 17.72
CA LYS A 47 2.45 9.35 18.01
C LYS A 47 3.74 9.16 17.21
N LYS A 48 3.95 8.00 16.58
CA LYS A 48 5.20 7.63 15.87
C LYS A 48 5.04 7.62 14.35
N ILE A 49 3.82 7.77 13.84
CA ILE A 49 3.52 7.74 12.41
C ILE A 49 2.71 8.96 12.00
N LYS A 50 2.77 9.32 10.72
CA LYS A 50 1.81 10.23 10.11
C LYS A 50 0.75 9.39 9.40
N PHE A 51 -0.45 9.33 9.95
CA PHE A 51 -1.59 8.68 9.30
C PHE A 51 -2.37 9.69 8.45
N ILE A 52 -2.70 9.31 7.23
CA ILE A 52 -3.54 10.09 6.31
C ILE A 52 -4.66 9.17 5.81
N LYS A 53 -5.88 9.47 6.25
CA LYS A 53 -7.06 8.80 5.71
C LYS A 53 -7.32 9.32 4.29
N CYS A 54 -7.15 8.47 3.29
CA CYS A 54 -7.36 8.84 1.89
C CYS A 54 -7.67 7.62 1.03
N ASP A 55 -8.41 7.86 -0.04
CA ASP A 55 -8.63 6.89 -1.11
C ASP A 55 -7.65 7.18 -2.25
N ILE A 56 -6.72 6.27 -2.47
CA ILE A 56 -5.68 6.40 -3.49
C ILE A 56 -6.22 6.25 -4.92
N SER A 57 -7.42 5.70 -5.11
CA SER A 57 -8.07 5.65 -6.42
C SER A 57 -8.46 7.05 -6.92
N LYS A 58 -8.51 8.03 -6.01
CA LYS A 58 -8.85 9.42 -6.29
C LYS A 58 -7.63 10.31 -6.08
N LYS A 59 -7.44 11.29 -6.98
CA LYS A 59 -6.41 12.33 -6.79
C LYS A 59 -6.72 13.14 -5.53
N GLY A 60 -5.69 13.54 -4.80
CA GLY A 60 -5.86 14.29 -3.57
C GLY A 60 -4.56 14.80 -2.98
N ASN A 61 -4.66 15.53 -1.88
CA ASN A 61 -3.50 16.13 -1.19
C ASN A 61 -2.50 15.09 -0.65
N TRP A 62 -2.87 13.84 -0.57
CA TRP A 62 -1.99 12.75 -0.17
C TRP A 62 -0.78 12.60 -1.11
N ILE A 63 -0.89 12.99 -2.39
CA ILE A 63 0.20 12.97 -3.37
C ILE A 63 1.41 13.79 -2.89
N LYS A 64 1.19 14.86 -2.13
CA LYS A 64 2.26 15.74 -1.64
C LYS A 64 3.26 15.03 -0.70
N VAL A 65 2.92 13.89 -0.11
CA VAL A 65 3.82 13.18 0.80
C VAL A 65 4.98 12.48 0.08
N PHE A 66 4.84 12.23 -1.23
CA PHE A 66 5.87 11.59 -2.05
C PHE A 66 7.07 12.49 -2.35
N ARG A 67 6.97 13.81 -2.09
CA ARG A 67 8.08 14.74 -2.31
C ARG A 67 9.33 14.33 -1.52
N GLY A 68 10.48 14.30 -2.20
CA GLY A 68 11.79 13.95 -1.65
C GLY A 68 12.04 12.45 -1.54
N ARG A 69 13.16 12.06 -0.92
CA ARG A 69 13.61 10.67 -0.87
C ARG A 69 12.69 9.80 -0.02
N CYS A 70 12.10 8.77 -0.60
CA CYS A 70 11.25 7.81 0.11
C CYS A 70 11.34 6.39 -0.47
N TYR A 71 11.07 5.43 0.42
CA TYR A 71 10.68 4.07 0.07
C TYR A 71 9.15 4.00 0.07
N VAL A 72 8.58 3.33 -0.91
CA VAL A 72 7.13 3.15 -1.03
C VAL A 72 6.80 1.66 -0.96
N PHE A 73 5.98 1.27 0.01
CA PHE A 73 5.41 -0.06 0.12
C PHE A 73 3.93 0.01 -0.25
N HIS A 74 3.59 -0.54 -1.40
CA HIS A 74 2.22 -0.50 -1.90
C HIS A 74 1.51 -1.81 -1.57
N LEU A 75 0.70 -1.77 -0.50
CA LEU A 75 -0.06 -2.90 0.04
C LEU A 75 -1.58 -2.67 -0.01
N ALA A 76 -2.01 -1.47 -0.44
CA ALA A 76 -3.44 -1.16 -0.56
C ALA A 76 -4.03 -1.93 -1.74
N SER A 77 -4.93 -2.83 -1.43
CA SER A 77 -5.65 -3.66 -2.41
C SER A 77 -6.94 -4.20 -1.80
N LEU A 78 -7.91 -4.50 -2.63
CA LEU A 78 -9.05 -5.36 -2.31
C LEU A 78 -8.74 -6.75 -2.86
N ALA A 79 -8.85 -7.79 -2.01
CA ALA A 79 -8.36 -9.13 -2.34
C ALA A 79 -9.45 -10.23 -2.30
N ASP A 80 -10.64 -9.93 -1.77
CA ASP A 80 -11.70 -10.93 -1.61
C ASP A 80 -12.33 -11.30 -2.96
N ILE A 81 -12.44 -12.60 -3.24
CA ILE A 81 -12.89 -13.12 -4.54
C ILE A 81 -14.37 -12.82 -4.77
N VAL A 82 -15.25 -13.22 -3.84
CA VAL A 82 -16.71 -13.08 -4.03
C VAL A 82 -17.13 -11.62 -4.23
N PRO A 83 -16.70 -10.66 -3.39
CA PRO A 83 -17.02 -9.26 -3.64
C PRO A 83 -16.43 -8.71 -4.95
N SER A 84 -15.32 -9.28 -5.46
CA SER A 84 -14.76 -8.86 -6.75
C SER A 84 -15.65 -9.21 -7.93
N ILE A 85 -16.34 -10.35 -7.85
CA ILE A 85 -17.33 -10.77 -8.86
C ILE A 85 -18.58 -9.89 -8.78
N GLN A 86 -19.03 -9.58 -7.56
CA GLN A 86 -20.24 -8.79 -7.34
C GLN A 86 -20.06 -7.31 -7.68
N ASN A 87 -18.86 -6.77 -7.48
CA ASN A 87 -18.57 -5.36 -7.73
C ASN A 87 -17.19 -5.17 -8.38
N PRO A 88 -17.01 -5.64 -9.63
CA PRO A 88 -15.72 -5.59 -10.33
C PRO A 88 -15.20 -4.15 -10.52
N LYS A 89 -16.12 -3.19 -10.71
CA LYS A 89 -15.75 -1.77 -10.86
C LYS A 89 -15.01 -1.23 -9.63
N LYS A 90 -15.51 -1.55 -8.43
CA LYS A 90 -14.86 -1.14 -7.17
C LYS A 90 -13.44 -1.72 -7.05
N TYR A 91 -13.27 -2.98 -7.46
CA TYR A 91 -11.97 -3.65 -7.46
C TYR A 91 -11.01 -3.04 -8.49
N PHE A 92 -11.51 -2.74 -9.68
CA PHE A 92 -10.74 -2.03 -10.70
C PHE A 92 -10.30 -0.64 -10.21
N GLU A 93 -11.21 0.13 -9.65
CA GLU A 93 -10.90 1.46 -9.11
C GLU A 93 -9.84 1.41 -8.01
N SER A 94 -9.97 0.48 -7.07
CA SER A 94 -9.01 0.33 -5.97
C SER A 94 -7.65 -0.19 -6.46
N ASN A 95 -7.66 -1.32 -7.18
CA ASN A 95 -6.43 -2.08 -7.46
C ASN A 95 -5.69 -1.56 -8.69
N VAL A 96 -6.41 -1.10 -9.73
CA VAL A 96 -5.81 -0.60 -10.97
C VAL A 96 -5.61 0.91 -10.89
N ASN A 97 -6.68 1.69 -10.73
CA ASN A 97 -6.58 3.16 -10.69
C ASN A 97 -5.78 3.62 -9.47
N GLY A 98 -5.98 2.98 -8.30
CA GLY A 98 -5.21 3.28 -7.10
C GLY A 98 -3.71 3.06 -7.30
N THR A 99 -3.33 1.90 -7.86
CA THR A 99 -1.93 1.59 -8.17
C THR A 99 -1.34 2.57 -9.19
N LEU A 100 -2.08 2.89 -10.25
CA LEU A 100 -1.66 3.86 -11.26
C LEU A 100 -1.39 5.24 -10.64
N ASN A 101 -2.29 5.73 -9.79
CA ASN A 101 -2.11 7.02 -9.11
C ASN A 101 -0.86 7.03 -8.21
N ILE A 102 -0.56 5.92 -7.53
CA ILE A 102 0.66 5.78 -6.71
C ILE A 102 1.90 5.77 -7.60
N LEU A 103 1.88 5.03 -8.71
CA LEU A 103 3.00 5.00 -9.66
C LEU A 103 3.27 6.38 -10.26
N GLU A 104 2.22 7.13 -10.63
CA GLU A 104 2.34 8.51 -11.12
C GLU A 104 2.92 9.44 -10.04
N ALA A 105 2.49 9.30 -8.79
CA ALA A 105 3.06 10.06 -7.68
C ALA A 105 4.55 9.72 -7.46
N CYS A 106 4.93 8.45 -7.63
CA CYS A 106 6.31 7.98 -7.56
C CYS A 106 7.16 8.49 -8.71
N ARG A 107 6.63 8.47 -9.95
CA ARG A 107 7.31 8.98 -11.15
C ARG A 107 7.66 10.46 -11.03
N ASN A 108 6.77 11.26 -10.47
CA ASN A 108 6.93 12.70 -10.28
C ASN A 108 7.76 13.06 -9.03
N ALA A 109 8.26 12.06 -8.31
CA ALA A 109 9.03 12.23 -7.09
C ALA A 109 10.39 11.50 -7.18
N LYS A 110 11.37 11.96 -6.37
CA LYS A 110 12.68 11.27 -6.27
C LYS A 110 12.57 10.10 -5.26
N ILE A 111 11.82 9.05 -5.61
CA ILE A 111 11.73 7.86 -4.78
C ILE A 111 13.02 7.04 -4.86
N ILE A 112 13.33 6.30 -3.78
CA ILE A 112 14.48 5.39 -3.72
C ILE A 112 14.09 4.04 -4.30
N LYS A 113 12.93 3.51 -3.87
CA LYS A 113 12.42 2.22 -4.32
C LYS A 113 10.91 2.14 -4.13
N PHE A 114 10.23 1.52 -5.10
CA PHE A 114 8.84 1.11 -5.02
C PHE A 114 8.78 -0.41 -4.83
N ILE A 115 8.07 -0.85 -3.79
CA ILE A 115 7.84 -2.26 -3.47
C ILE A 115 6.35 -2.52 -3.60
N TYR A 116 5.98 -3.38 -4.51
CA TYR A 116 4.60 -3.75 -4.82
C TYR A 116 4.32 -5.17 -4.37
N SER A 117 3.28 -5.34 -3.57
CA SER A 117 2.80 -6.66 -3.19
C SER A 117 1.84 -7.16 -4.28
N ALA A 118 2.39 -7.90 -5.23
CA ALA A 118 1.62 -8.46 -6.34
C ALA A 118 0.84 -9.71 -5.93
N SER A 119 0.03 -10.23 -6.85
CA SER A 119 -0.68 -11.50 -6.69
C SER A 119 0.13 -12.67 -7.24
N SER A 120 0.06 -13.83 -6.59
CA SER A 120 0.57 -15.10 -7.14
C SER A 120 -0.11 -15.50 -8.46
N SER A 121 -1.28 -14.96 -8.75
CA SER A 121 -1.99 -15.18 -10.00
C SER A 121 -1.20 -14.77 -11.25
N CYS A 122 -0.18 -13.91 -11.10
CA CYS A 122 0.69 -13.52 -12.22
C CYS A 122 1.53 -14.68 -12.76
N TYR A 123 1.70 -15.76 -12.00
CA TYR A 123 2.40 -16.96 -12.45
C TYR A 123 1.52 -17.94 -13.25
N GLY A 124 0.22 -17.71 -13.30
CA GLY A 124 -0.74 -18.61 -13.94
C GLY A 124 -0.89 -19.94 -13.20
N ILE A 125 -1.19 -21.01 -13.95
CA ILE A 125 -1.28 -22.37 -13.38
C ILE A 125 0.11 -23.00 -13.38
N PRO A 126 0.69 -23.27 -12.19
CA PRO A 126 2.06 -23.77 -12.12
C PRO A 126 2.14 -25.25 -12.55
N LYS A 127 3.14 -25.56 -13.37
CA LYS A 127 3.45 -26.96 -13.77
C LYS A 127 4.24 -27.73 -12.72
N LYS A 128 4.94 -27.03 -11.83
CA LYS A 128 5.75 -27.60 -10.73
C LYS A 128 5.60 -26.76 -9.46
N TYR A 129 5.68 -27.43 -8.32
CA TYR A 129 5.73 -26.80 -6.99
C TYR A 129 7.07 -27.09 -6.31
N PRO A 130 7.65 -26.14 -5.56
CA PRO A 130 7.24 -24.72 -5.48
C PRO A 130 7.48 -23.99 -6.81
N THR A 131 6.63 -22.98 -7.10
CA THR A 131 6.80 -22.12 -8.27
C THR A 131 8.06 -21.29 -8.09
N LYS A 132 9.02 -21.39 -9.02
CA LYS A 132 10.27 -20.65 -8.98
C LYS A 132 10.05 -19.23 -9.51
N GLU A 133 10.85 -18.28 -8.99
CA GLU A 133 11.02 -16.97 -9.63
C GLU A 133 11.73 -17.17 -10.99
N LEU A 134 11.22 -16.51 -12.03
CA LEU A 134 11.80 -16.52 -13.39
C LEU A 134 12.79 -15.36 -13.52
#